data_04dca2d5c85df3ac65828e9475d94954
#
_entry.id   04dca2d5c85df3ac65828e9475d94954
#
_cell.length_a   1.000
_cell.length_b   1.000
_cell.length_c   1.000
_cell.angle_alpha   90.00
_cell.angle_beta   90.00
_cell.angle_gamma   90.00
#
_symmetry.space_group_name_H-M   'P 1'
#
loop_
_entity.id
_entity.type
_entity.pdbx_description
1 polymer ?
#
loop_
_entity_poly.entity_id
_entity_poly.type
_entity_poly.pdbx_seq_one_letter_code
_entity_poly.pdbx_strand_id
1 'polypeptide(L)'
;PLTDEETKDVYQQNDPQVNKSIKGHKEAGFPKGWPSRFDTQFKLMKVLGFVYYEWGKPINFSQTGNYLADTVSIEIDSGAISREIVNPQNEQIAFMQAFAKQQRCNPFICELNDNIPLILLLEVIKKLNSDPDYNGSGISYKEIPLVIFWKDNDAESLYQRIKLLRKEHRYNPSNEVIEDICVNEILGGFKKFDLDSIVSEYPDEFVRKMRMTGLISFRGGGRFIDINHNEDDKINYILANYATYRKYTSKEEYFDYMSDIDGALFALKAVEIPK
;
A
#
# COMPACT_ATOMS: atom_id res chain seq x y z
N PRO A 1 -10.37 11.58 -23.46
CA PRO A 1 -8.96 11.57 -23.11
C PRO A 1 -8.18 12.39 -24.12
N LEU A 2 -7.32 13.26 -23.66
CA LEU A 2 -6.45 14.05 -24.53
C LEU A 2 -5.49 13.10 -25.28
N THR A 3 -5.18 13.40 -26.53
CA THR A 3 -4.13 12.71 -27.29
C THR A 3 -2.76 13.00 -26.70
N ASP A 4 -1.73 12.23 -27.08
CA ASP A 4 -0.34 12.47 -26.68
C ASP A 4 0.14 13.89 -27.02
N GLU A 5 -0.27 14.39 -28.20
CA GLU A 5 0.09 15.73 -28.65
C GLU A 5 -0.68 16.82 -27.90
N GLU A 6 -1.99 16.68 -27.73
CA GLU A 6 -2.81 17.61 -26.97
C GLU A 6 -2.37 17.68 -25.51
N THR A 7 -2.01 16.54 -24.91
CA THR A 7 -1.46 16.51 -23.55
C THR A 7 -0.10 17.20 -23.49
N LYS A 8 0.78 16.95 -24.47
CA LYS A 8 2.07 17.65 -24.59
C LYS A 8 1.90 19.15 -24.73
N ASP A 9 0.96 19.59 -25.57
CA ASP A 9 0.72 21.00 -25.84
C ASP A 9 0.12 21.74 -24.64
N VAL A 10 -0.88 21.16 -23.95
CA VAL A 10 -1.48 21.74 -22.76
C VAL A 10 -0.44 21.92 -21.65
N TYR A 11 0.43 20.94 -21.46
CA TYR A 11 1.49 21.02 -20.45
C TYR A 11 2.68 21.88 -20.90
N GLN A 12 2.92 22.01 -22.19
CA GLN A 12 3.96 22.90 -22.73
C GLN A 12 3.60 24.38 -22.64
N GLN A 13 2.34 24.69 -22.76
CA GLN A 13 1.87 26.10 -22.77
C GLN A 13 1.68 26.66 -21.34
N ASN A 14 1.38 25.84 -20.35
CA ASN A 14 0.87 26.33 -19.08
C ASN A 14 1.90 26.50 -17.96
N ASP A 15 3.13 25.97 -18.04
CA ASP A 15 4.16 26.33 -17.07
C ASP A 15 5.63 26.08 -17.50
N PRO A 16 6.27 27.05 -18.15
CA PRO A 16 7.69 26.97 -18.45
C PRO A 16 8.61 27.14 -17.22
N GLN A 17 8.08 27.55 -16.08
CA GLN A 17 8.86 27.76 -14.85
C GLN A 17 8.91 26.54 -13.94
N VAL A 18 7.84 25.78 -13.84
CA VAL A 18 7.81 24.49 -13.13
C VAL A 18 8.84 23.53 -13.72
N ASN A 19 9.09 23.62 -15.00
CA ASN A 19 10.13 22.83 -15.69
C ASN A 19 11.58 23.15 -15.28
N LYS A 20 11.85 24.33 -14.78
CA LYS A 20 13.19 24.71 -14.35
C LYS A 20 13.50 24.27 -12.92
N SER A 21 12.46 24.15 -12.08
CA SER A 21 12.61 23.74 -10.68
C SER A 21 12.65 22.22 -10.51
N ILE A 22 12.17 21.44 -11.50
CA ILE A 22 12.15 19.97 -11.47
C ILE A 22 13.31 19.42 -12.33
N LYS A 23 14.53 19.89 -12.05
CA LYS A 23 15.73 19.27 -12.60
C LYS A 23 15.89 17.89 -11.98
N GLY A 24 15.56 16.85 -12.72
CA GLY A 24 15.82 15.46 -12.33
C GLY A 24 14.65 14.50 -12.55
N HIS A 25 13.43 14.94 -12.59
CA HIS A 25 12.30 14.05 -12.89
C HIS A 25 12.11 13.89 -14.41
N LYS A 26 12.92 13.02 -14.98
CA LYS A 26 12.69 12.52 -16.35
C LYS A 26 11.73 11.34 -16.23
N GLU A 27 10.49 11.52 -16.64
CA GLU A 27 9.51 10.51 -16.41
C GLU A 27 8.73 10.14 -17.65
N ALA A 28 8.69 8.85 -17.93
CA ALA A 28 7.80 8.17 -18.87
C ALA A 28 7.61 8.86 -20.22
N GLY A 29 8.67 9.45 -20.78
CA GLY A 29 8.63 10.15 -22.05
C GLY A 29 8.07 11.57 -22.02
N PHE A 30 7.72 12.08 -20.84
CA PHE A 30 7.29 13.47 -20.66
C PHE A 30 8.45 14.30 -20.10
N PRO A 31 8.97 15.27 -20.84
CA PRO A 31 10.09 16.10 -20.37
C PRO A 31 9.73 17.03 -19.20
N LYS A 32 8.49 17.00 -18.73
CA LYS A 32 7.89 18.02 -17.87
C LYS A 32 7.15 17.46 -16.64
N GLY A 33 7.63 16.44 -15.98
CA GLY A 33 7.28 15.99 -14.61
C GLY A 33 5.81 15.94 -14.13
N TRP A 34 4.88 16.70 -14.70
CA TRP A 34 3.48 16.75 -14.27
C TRP A 34 2.67 15.50 -14.63
N PRO A 35 2.73 14.98 -15.85
CA PRO A 35 2.02 13.75 -16.21
C PRO A 35 2.45 12.55 -15.38
N SER A 36 3.67 12.52 -14.94
CA SER A 36 4.23 11.50 -14.09
C SER A 36 3.62 11.48 -12.68
N ARG A 37 3.44 12.63 -12.05
CA ARG A 37 2.75 12.70 -10.75
C ARG A 37 1.31 12.25 -10.87
N PHE A 38 0.65 12.61 -11.96
CA PHE A 38 -0.69 12.13 -12.26
C PHE A 38 -0.68 10.61 -12.48
N ASP A 39 0.23 10.08 -13.29
CA ASP A 39 0.36 8.62 -13.51
C ASP A 39 0.68 7.90 -12.19
N THR A 40 1.55 8.44 -11.35
CA THR A 40 1.88 7.84 -10.06
C THR A 40 0.64 7.72 -9.16
N GLN A 41 -0.19 8.75 -9.09
CA GLN A 41 -1.42 8.73 -8.28
C GLN A 41 -2.49 7.82 -8.89
N PHE A 42 -2.73 7.93 -10.19
CA PHE A 42 -3.69 7.07 -10.89
C PHE A 42 -3.25 5.61 -10.94
N LYS A 43 -1.95 5.35 -11.03
CA LYS A 43 -1.41 4.00 -11.00
C LYS A 43 -1.76 3.28 -9.70
N LEU A 44 -1.75 3.97 -8.57
CA LEU A 44 -2.20 3.39 -7.30
C LEU A 44 -3.66 2.91 -7.40
N MET A 45 -4.57 3.73 -7.91
CA MET A 45 -5.97 3.35 -8.10
C MET A 45 -6.14 2.15 -9.03
N LYS A 46 -5.31 2.06 -10.06
CA LYS A 46 -5.28 0.92 -10.98
C LYS A 46 -4.76 -0.35 -10.33
N VAL A 47 -3.66 -0.24 -9.58
CA VAL A 47 -3.06 -1.37 -8.84
C VAL A 47 -3.99 -1.90 -7.75
N LEU A 48 -4.77 -1.03 -7.12
CA LEU A 48 -5.77 -1.39 -6.12
C LEU A 48 -7.10 -1.88 -6.72
N GLY A 49 -7.20 -1.94 -8.05
CA GLY A 49 -8.37 -2.50 -8.74
C GLY A 49 -9.58 -1.57 -8.79
N PHE A 50 -9.45 -0.28 -8.48
CA PHE A 50 -10.58 0.66 -8.50
C PHE A 50 -10.89 1.17 -9.90
N VAL A 51 -9.86 1.43 -10.72
CA VAL A 51 -10.02 1.92 -12.08
C VAL A 51 -9.09 1.19 -13.03
N TYR A 52 -9.55 1.02 -14.28
CA TYR A 52 -8.71 0.56 -15.36
C TYR A 52 -8.66 1.63 -16.46
N TYR A 53 -7.47 1.94 -16.90
CA TYR A 53 -7.27 2.85 -18.01
C TYR A 53 -6.06 2.43 -18.85
N GLU A 54 -6.17 2.72 -20.12
CA GLU A 54 -5.07 2.69 -21.08
C GLU A 54 -5.04 4.02 -21.83
N TRP A 55 -3.88 4.36 -22.31
CA TRP A 55 -3.73 5.59 -23.08
C TRP A 55 -4.68 5.62 -24.27
N GLY A 56 -5.37 6.75 -24.46
CA GLY A 56 -6.34 6.92 -25.54
C GLY A 56 -7.69 6.21 -25.36
N LYS A 57 -7.91 5.52 -24.22
CA LYS A 57 -9.19 4.88 -23.90
C LYS A 57 -9.86 5.55 -22.70
N PRO A 58 -11.20 5.45 -22.57
CA PRO A 58 -11.93 5.92 -21.40
C PRO A 58 -11.45 5.23 -20.13
N ILE A 59 -11.51 5.94 -18.99
CA ILE A 59 -11.31 5.36 -17.67
C ILE A 59 -12.53 4.53 -17.31
N ASN A 60 -12.33 3.27 -16.98
CA ASN A 60 -13.38 2.36 -16.53
C ASN A 60 -13.29 2.17 -15.02
N PHE A 61 -14.39 2.38 -14.31
CA PHE A 61 -14.51 2.04 -12.92
C PHE A 61 -14.89 0.56 -12.77
N SER A 62 -14.22 -0.13 -11.86
CA SER A 62 -14.56 -1.48 -11.47
C SER A 62 -15.76 -1.51 -10.50
N GLN A 63 -16.21 -2.68 -10.09
CA GLN A 63 -17.21 -2.81 -9.02
C GLN A 63 -16.73 -2.18 -7.72
N THR A 64 -15.50 -2.49 -7.28
CA THR A 64 -14.89 -1.88 -6.09
C THR A 64 -14.65 -0.39 -6.27
N GLY A 65 -14.34 0.06 -7.49
CA GLY A 65 -14.17 1.47 -7.81
C GLY A 65 -15.48 2.25 -7.72
N ASN A 66 -16.56 1.70 -8.25
CA ASN A 66 -17.90 2.29 -8.10
C ASN A 66 -18.33 2.30 -6.64
N TYR A 67 -18.13 1.19 -5.91
CA TYR A 67 -18.41 1.14 -4.49
C TYR A 67 -17.65 2.25 -3.72
N LEU A 68 -16.36 2.44 -4.01
CA LEU A 68 -15.56 3.50 -3.40
C LEU A 68 -16.07 4.90 -3.78
N ALA A 69 -16.44 5.12 -5.05
CA ALA A 69 -17.01 6.39 -5.50
C ALA A 69 -18.35 6.70 -4.80
N ASP A 70 -19.20 5.69 -4.58
CA ASP A 70 -20.47 5.82 -3.90
C ASP A 70 -20.34 6.11 -2.38
N THR A 71 -19.13 6.00 -1.82
CA THR A 71 -18.87 6.41 -0.43
C THR A 71 -18.86 7.91 -0.23
N VAL A 72 -18.75 8.67 -1.32
CA VAL A 72 -18.68 10.13 -1.32
C VAL A 72 -19.96 10.73 -1.86
N SER A 73 -20.60 11.60 -1.07
CA SER A 73 -21.71 12.44 -1.51
C SER A 73 -21.25 13.88 -1.64
N ILE A 74 -21.62 14.52 -2.75
CA ILE A 74 -21.23 15.92 -3.04
C ILE A 74 -22.51 16.77 -3.07
N GLU A 75 -22.55 17.79 -2.22
CA GLU A 75 -23.56 18.83 -2.28
C GLU A 75 -23.02 20.01 -3.11
N ILE A 76 -23.82 20.45 -4.08
CA ILE A 76 -23.47 21.59 -4.96
C ILE A 76 -24.40 22.74 -4.64
N ASP A 77 -23.83 23.90 -4.31
CA ASP A 77 -24.55 25.15 -4.17
C ASP A 77 -24.01 26.18 -5.17
N SER A 78 -24.94 26.82 -5.89
CA SER A 78 -24.61 27.88 -6.87
C SER A 78 -23.55 27.47 -7.91
N GLY A 79 -23.48 26.17 -8.25
CA GLY A 79 -22.53 25.62 -9.23
C GLY A 79 -21.15 25.32 -8.69
N ALA A 80 -20.95 25.46 -7.38
CA ALA A 80 -19.71 25.06 -6.70
C ALA A 80 -19.98 23.94 -5.67
N ILE A 81 -18.96 23.11 -5.42
CA ILE A 81 -19.03 22.10 -4.35
C ILE A 81 -19.11 22.84 -3.02
N SER A 82 -20.23 22.70 -2.32
CA SER A 82 -20.47 23.31 -1.00
C SER A 82 -20.10 22.36 0.14
N ARG A 83 -20.26 21.06 -0.07
CA ARG A 83 -19.98 20.04 0.93
C ARG A 83 -19.63 18.72 0.30
N GLU A 84 -18.67 18.05 0.90
CA GLU A 84 -18.31 16.65 0.63
C GLU A 84 -18.57 15.83 1.90
N ILE A 85 -19.33 14.74 1.75
CA ILE A 85 -19.64 13.82 2.84
C ILE A 85 -19.10 12.47 2.46
N VAL A 86 -18.18 11.95 3.26
CA VAL A 86 -17.57 10.63 3.07
C VAL A 86 -18.16 9.66 4.10
N ASN A 87 -18.51 8.45 3.66
CA ASN A 87 -18.80 7.35 4.57
C ASN A 87 -17.48 6.64 4.93
N PRO A 88 -16.89 6.90 6.11
CA PRO A 88 -15.55 6.41 6.43
C PRO A 88 -15.49 4.89 6.60
N GLN A 89 -16.60 4.24 6.96
CA GLN A 89 -16.64 2.78 7.12
C GLN A 89 -16.63 2.08 5.77
N ASN A 90 -17.40 2.61 4.81
CA ASN A 90 -17.43 2.08 3.45
C ASN A 90 -16.11 2.32 2.72
N GLU A 91 -15.52 3.49 2.89
CA GLU A 91 -14.19 3.78 2.37
C GLU A 91 -13.15 2.80 2.95
N GLN A 92 -13.14 2.61 4.25
CA GLN A 92 -12.21 1.73 4.94
C GLN A 92 -12.29 0.28 4.45
N ILE A 93 -13.51 -0.29 4.28
CA ILE A 93 -13.66 -1.67 3.82
C ILE A 93 -13.19 -1.86 2.38
N ALA A 94 -13.39 -0.87 1.50
CA ALA A 94 -12.90 -0.90 0.14
C ALA A 94 -11.36 -0.93 0.10
N PHE A 95 -10.70 -0.07 0.86
CA PHE A 95 -9.23 -0.10 0.97
C PHE A 95 -8.73 -1.35 1.68
N MET A 96 -9.43 -1.84 2.69
CA MET A 96 -9.08 -3.07 3.39
C MET A 96 -9.02 -4.26 2.43
N GLN A 97 -10.06 -4.47 1.62
CA GLN A 97 -10.06 -5.52 0.60
C GLN A 97 -8.95 -5.30 -0.43
N ALA A 98 -8.82 -4.09 -0.93
CA ALA A 98 -7.82 -3.79 -1.95
C ALA A 98 -6.39 -4.09 -1.45
N PHE A 99 -6.02 -3.70 -0.24
CA PHE A 99 -4.71 -4.01 0.32
C PHE A 99 -4.55 -5.48 0.73
N ALA A 100 -5.63 -6.18 1.12
CA ALA A 100 -5.59 -7.62 1.39
C ALA A 100 -5.29 -8.43 0.12
N LYS A 101 -5.76 -7.98 -1.03
CA LYS A 101 -5.51 -8.59 -2.35
C LYS A 101 -4.22 -8.13 -3.01
N GLN A 102 -3.70 -6.94 -2.65
CA GLN A 102 -2.57 -6.33 -3.34
C GLN A 102 -1.29 -7.15 -3.16
N GLN A 103 -0.71 -7.57 -4.27
CA GLN A 103 0.59 -8.23 -4.34
C GLN A 103 1.69 -7.22 -4.67
N ARG A 104 2.87 -7.36 -4.05
CA ARG A 104 4.02 -6.49 -4.28
C ARG A 104 4.50 -6.56 -5.72
N CYS A 105 4.76 -7.77 -6.21
CA CYS A 105 5.01 -8.00 -7.63
C CYS A 105 3.68 -8.38 -8.31
N ASN A 106 3.29 -7.58 -9.28
CA ASN A 106 2.05 -7.78 -10.05
C ASN A 106 2.23 -7.26 -11.48
N PRO A 107 1.33 -7.57 -12.43
CA PRO A 107 1.50 -7.16 -13.83
C PRO A 107 1.55 -5.65 -14.10
N PHE A 108 1.12 -4.82 -13.15
CA PHE A 108 1.26 -3.36 -13.26
C PHE A 108 2.60 -2.86 -12.72
N ILE A 109 3.12 -3.52 -11.68
CA ILE A 109 4.36 -3.15 -11.01
C ILE A 109 5.13 -4.44 -10.70
N CYS A 110 6.07 -4.80 -11.56
CA CYS A 110 6.96 -5.90 -11.28
C CYS A 110 8.12 -5.40 -10.41
N GLU A 111 8.01 -5.63 -9.11
CA GLU A 111 9.09 -5.43 -8.16
C GLU A 111 9.71 -6.79 -7.77
N LEU A 112 10.75 -6.74 -6.95
CA LEU A 112 11.58 -7.93 -6.68
C LEU A 112 10.91 -8.99 -5.79
N ASN A 113 9.83 -8.62 -5.10
CA ASN A 113 9.28 -9.40 -3.99
C ASN A 113 7.97 -10.06 -4.36
N ASP A 114 7.88 -11.36 -4.10
CA ASP A 114 6.67 -12.18 -4.33
C ASP A 114 5.85 -12.28 -3.02
N ASN A 115 5.44 -11.14 -2.44
CA ASN A 115 4.67 -11.11 -1.20
C ASN A 115 3.37 -10.31 -1.30
N ILE A 116 2.51 -10.48 -0.29
CA ILE A 116 1.29 -9.72 -0.05
C ILE A 116 1.54 -8.90 1.21
N PRO A 117 1.88 -7.59 1.08
CA PRO A 117 2.46 -6.83 2.19
C PRO A 117 1.59 -6.74 3.43
N LEU A 118 0.26 -6.60 3.28
CA LEU A 118 -0.65 -6.56 4.42
C LEU A 118 -0.71 -7.91 5.15
N ILE A 119 -0.79 -9.00 4.40
CA ILE A 119 -0.83 -10.36 4.98
C ILE A 119 0.44 -10.62 5.78
N LEU A 120 1.59 -10.38 5.15
CA LEU A 120 2.89 -10.56 5.79
C LEU A 120 3.03 -9.75 7.08
N LEU A 121 2.59 -8.48 7.05
CA LEU A 121 2.58 -7.62 8.23
C LEU A 121 1.73 -8.19 9.38
N LEU A 122 0.48 -8.58 9.08
CA LEU A 122 -0.45 -9.09 10.08
C LEU A 122 0.03 -10.40 10.68
N GLU A 123 0.51 -11.34 9.86
CA GLU A 123 1.04 -12.62 10.33
C GLU A 123 2.27 -12.45 11.22
N VAL A 124 3.21 -11.58 10.83
CA VAL A 124 4.41 -11.30 11.63
C VAL A 124 4.05 -10.67 12.97
N ILE A 125 3.12 -9.71 12.99
CA ILE A 125 2.68 -9.11 14.26
C ILE A 125 2.03 -10.15 15.15
N LYS A 126 1.17 -11.03 14.61
CA LYS A 126 0.56 -12.14 15.41
C LYS A 126 1.62 -13.05 16.00
N LYS A 127 2.66 -13.40 15.25
CA LYS A 127 3.78 -14.23 15.74
C LYS A 127 4.56 -13.51 16.85
N LEU A 128 4.92 -12.25 16.66
CA LEU A 128 5.62 -11.44 17.64
C LEU A 128 4.80 -11.27 18.94
N ASN A 129 3.50 -11.09 18.83
CA ASN A 129 2.60 -10.96 19.97
C ASN A 129 2.41 -12.27 20.73
N SER A 130 2.54 -13.40 20.07
CA SER A 130 2.44 -14.74 20.67
C SER A 130 3.76 -15.24 21.24
N ASP A 131 4.88 -14.56 20.94
CA ASP A 131 6.19 -14.94 21.44
C ASP A 131 6.35 -14.57 22.93
N PRO A 132 6.73 -15.52 23.81
CA PRO A 132 6.93 -15.24 25.22
C PRO A 132 7.95 -14.14 25.51
N ASP A 133 9.00 -14.03 24.68
CA ASP A 133 10.06 -13.03 24.85
C ASP A 133 9.62 -11.62 24.44
N TYR A 134 8.59 -11.51 23.59
CA TYR A 134 8.12 -10.26 23.01
C TYR A 134 6.63 -10.00 23.20
N ASN A 135 6.00 -10.68 24.12
CA ASN A 135 4.55 -10.70 24.36
C ASN A 135 3.89 -9.32 24.20
N GLY A 136 3.03 -9.22 23.21
CA GLY A 136 2.28 -7.99 22.91
C GLY A 136 3.13 -6.81 22.45
N SER A 137 4.36 -7.02 21.96
CA SER A 137 5.23 -5.90 21.52
C SER A 137 4.80 -5.29 20.17
N GLY A 138 4.12 -6.05 19.32
CA GLY A 138 3.92 -5.65 17.92
C GLY A 138 5.22 -5.61 17.12
N ILE A 139 5.22 -4.88 16.03
CA ILE A 139 6.41 -4.62 15.20
C ILE A 139 6.90 -3.18 15.41
N SER A 140 8.23 -3.00 15.55
CA SER A 140 8.82 -1.66 15.62
C SER A 140 8.80 -0.98 14.24
N TYR A 141 8.59 0.34 14.21
CA TYR A 141 8.68 1.12 12.97
C TYR A 141 10.02 0.91 12.25
N LYS A 142 11.10 0.73 12.99
CA LYS A 142 12.44 0.43 12.45
C LYS A 142 12.55 -0.95 11.78
N GLU A 143 11.61 -1.85 12.03
CA GLU A 143 11.57 -3.20 11.46
C GLU A 143 10.69 -3.27 10.19
N ILE A 144 9.91 -2.23 9.92
CA ILE A 144 9.03 -2.15 8.74
C ILE A 144 9.78 -2.34 7.41
N PRO A 145 11.00 -1.81 7.21
CA PRO A 145 11.76 -2.09 6.00
C PRO A 145 11.90 -3.59 5.69
N LEU A 146 12.08 -4.43 6.73
CA LEU A 146 12.19 -5.88 6.53
C LEU A 146 10.89 -6.46 5.95
N VAL A 147 9.72 -6.00 6.40
CA VAL A 147 8.41 -6.40 5.85
C VAL A 147 8.28 -5.99 4.38
N ILE A 148 8.65 -4.75 4.07
CA ILE A 148 8.53 -4.18 2.72
C ILE A 148 9.42 -4.92 1.73
N PHE A 149 10.65 -5.21 2.11
CA PHE A 149 11.67 -5.80 1.24
C PHE A 149 11.74 -7.32 1.34
N TRP A 150 10.95 -7.98 2.21
CA TRP A 150 10.99 -9.43 2.35
C TRP A 150 10.70 -10.13 1.03
N LYS A 151 11.50 -11.16 0.72
CA LYS A 151 11.55 -11.81 -0.60
C LYS A 151 10.29 -12.54 -1.02
N ASP A 152 9.52 -13.04 -0.06
CA ASP A 152 8.36 -13.92 -0.27
C ASP A 152 7.29 -13.71 0.81
N ASN A 153 6.26 -14.56 0.83
CA ASN A 153 5.17 -14.49 1.80
C ASN A 153 5.40 -15.38 3.04
N ASP A 154 6.66 -15.77 3.31
CA ASP A 154 7.01 -16.58 4.47
C ASP A 154 7.18 -15.72 5.73
N ALA A 155 6.09 -15.54 6.45
CA ALA A 155 6.04 -14.79 7.70
C ALA A 155 6.85 -15.47 8.84
N GLU A 156 7.08 -16.78 8.79
CA GLU A 156 7.90 -17.46 9.79
C GLU A 156 9.37 -17.06 9.67
N SER A 157 9.91 -17.13 8.48
CA SER A 157 11.30 -16.72 8.23
C SER A 157 11.54 -15.24 8.55
N LEU A 158 10.58 -14.36 8.20
CA LEU A 158 10.66 -12.94 8.55
C LEU A 158 10.61 -12.74 10.08
N TYR A 159 9.68 -13.41 10.76
CA TYR A 159 9.59 -13.35 12.22
C TYR A 159 10.89 -13.78 12.89
N GLN A 160 11.51 -14.90 12.46
CA GLN A 160 12.79 -15.36 12.99
C GLN A 160 13.91 -14.34 12.76
N ARG A 161 13.92 -13.69 11.56
CA ARG A 161 14.91 -12.65 11.26
C ARG A 161 14.73 -11.42 12.16
N ILE A 162 13.50 -11.00 12.43
CA ILE A 162 13.20 -9.91 13.36
C ILE A 162 13.64 -10.28 14.79
N LYS A 163 13.44 -11.52 15.23
CA LYS A 163 13.93 -11.99 16.55
C LYS A 163 15.45 -11.86 16.66
N LEU A 164 16.19 -12.25 15.63
CA LEU A 164 17.66 -12.08 15.62
C LEU A 164 18.05 -10.61 15.71
N LEU A 165 17.40 -9.73 14.91
CA LEU A 165 17.64 -8.30 14.96
C LEU A 165 17.38 -7.72 16.37
N ARG A 166 16.27 -8.11 17.01
CA ARG A 166 15.95 -7.67 18.38
C ARG A 166 16.92 -8.16 19.42
N LYS A 167 17.44 -9.37 19.25
CA LYS A 167 18.45 -9.94 20.15
C LYS A 167 19.76 -9.16 20.09
N GLU A 168 20.15 -8.70 18.92
CA GLU A 168 21.39 -7.97 18.70
C GLU A 168 21.27 -6.47 18.99
N HIS A 169 20.15 -5.85 18.59
CA HIS A 169 19.98 -4.40 18.60
C HIS A 169 18.77 -3.93 19.44
N ARG A 170 18.05 -4.84 20.09
CA ARG A 170 16.76 -4.58 20.75
C ARG A 170 15.77 -4.00 19.73
N TYR A 171 15.14 -2.84 20.04
CA TYR A 171 14.18 -2.16 19.14
C TYR A 171 14.76 -0.94 18.43
N ASN A 172 16.07 -0.78 18.47
CA ASN A 172 16.74 0.41 17.93
C ASN A 172 17.99 0.06 17.10
N PRO A 173 17.85 -0.74 16.03
CA PRO A 173 18.93 -0.93 15.08
C PRO A 173 19.30 0.41 14.42
N SER A 174 20.55 0.57 14.02
CA SER A 174 20.96 1.72 13.23
C SER A 174 20.43 1.62 11.80
N ASN A 175 20.37 2.75 11.10
CA ASN A 175 19.88 2.77 9.72
C ASN A 175 20.76 1.94 8.79
N GLU A 176 22.09 1.94 9.03
CA GLU A 176 23.04 1.16 8.26
C GLU A 176 22.85 -0.36 8.44
N VAL A 177 22.48 -0.80 9.64
CA VAL A 177 22.15 -2.21 9.89
C VAL A 177 20.90 -2.61 9.12
N ILE A 178 19.87 -1.76 9.11
CA ILE A 178 18.64 -2.02 8.35
C ILE A 178 18.93 -2.03 6.84
N GLU A 179 19.71 -1.08 6.34
CA GLU A 179 20.11 -1.05 4.93
C GLU A 179 20.88 -2.33 4.54
N ASP A 180 21.84 -2.72 5.35
CA ASP A 180 22.65 -3.92 5.10
C ASP A 180 21.78 -5.18 5.02
N ILE A 181 20.85 -5.36 5.94
CA ILE A 181 19.91 -6.48 5.92
C ILE A 181 19.04 -6.42 4.66
N CYS A 182 18.44 -5.27 4.36
CA CYS A 182 17.55 -5.14 3.20
C CYS A 182 18.30 -5.37 1.88
N VAL A 183 19.47 -4.76 1.72
CA VAL A 183 20.23 -4.83 0.45
C VAL A 183 20.95 -6.14 0.30
N ASN A 184 21.73 -6.55 1.30
CA ASN A 184 22.66 -7.68 1.14
C ASN A 184 22.00 -9.02 1.46
N GLU A 185 21.22 -9.12 2.54
CA GLU A 185 20.59 -10.40 2.90
C GLU A 185 19.31 -10.65 2.11
N ILE A 186 18.41 -9.65 2.00
CA ILE A 186 17.09 -9.85 1.41
C ILE A 186 17.14 -9.71 -0.11
N LEU A 187 17.78 -8.64 -0.62
CA LEU A 187 17.84 -8.32 -2.05
C LEU A 187 19.09 -8.87 -2.76
N GLY A 188 19.93 -9.67 -2.07
CA GLY A 188 21.08 -10.32 -2.69
C GLY A 188 22.13 -9.36 -3.25
N GLY A 189 22.31 -8.19 -2.63
CA GLY A 189 23.25 -7.16 -3.06
C GLY A 189 22.71 -6.18 -4.11
N PHE A 190 21.41 -6.25 -4.41
CA PHE A 190 20.81 -5.37 -5.41
C PHE A 190 20.59 -3.96 -4.85
N LYS A 191 21.45 -3.02 -5.23
CA LYS A 191 21.38 -1.60 -4.83
C LYS A 191 20.53 -0.78 -5.82
N LYS A 192 19.24 -0.85 -5.70
CA LYS A 192 18.31 0.02 -6.46
C LYS A 192 17.86 1.24 -5.66
N PHE A 193 17.85 1.11 -4.33
CA PHE A 193 17.30 2.10 -3.42
C PHE A 193 18.40 2.73 -2.59
N ASP A 194 18.28 4.01 -2.30
CA ASP A 194 19.16 4.69 -1.36
C ASP A 194 18.74 4.45 0.10
N LEU A 195 19.62 4.80 1.03
CA LEU A 195 19.40 4.59 2.46
C LEU A 195 18.13 5.28 2.96
N ASP A 196 17.90 6.53 2.55
CA ASP A 196 16.73 7.31 3.02
C ASP A 196 15.42 6.69 2.53
N SER A 197 15.39 6.24 1.28
CA SER A 197 14.23 5.51 0.74
C SER A 197 13.94 4.23 1.52
N ILE A 198 14.98 3.45 1.90
CA ILE A 198 14.81 2.19 2.63
C ILE A 198 14.31 2.42 4.05
N VAL A 199 14.88 3.39 4.77
CA VAL A 199 14.66 3.52 6.22
C VAL A 199 13.59 4.55 6.59
N SER A 200 13.19 5.41 5.66
CA SER A 200 12.28 6.54 5.91
C SER A 200 11.11 6.58 4.92
N GLU A 201 11.36 6.83 3.62
CA GLU A 201 10.29 7.10 2.65
C GLU A 201 9.34 5.92 2.45
N TYR A 202 9.86 4.73 2.15
CA TYR A 202 9.01 3.54 1.94
C TYR A 202 8.32 3.07 3.22
N PRO A 203 8.96 3.02 4.40
CA PRO A 203 8.26 2.74 5.64
C PRO A 203 7.10 3.70 5.93
N ASP A 204 7.31 5.00 5.73
CA ASP A 204 6.27 6.00 5.96
C ASP A 204 5.09 5.84 4.98
N GLU A 205 5.37 5.67 3.70
CA GLU A 205 4.34 5.39 2.68
C GLU A 205 3.59 4.08 2.97
N PHE A 206 4.31 3.02 3.31
CA PHE A 206 3.74 1.72 3.64
C PHE A 206 2.79 1.81 4.83
N VAL A 207 3.25 2.39 5.92
CA VAL A 207 2.47 2.52 7.15
C VAL A 207 1.22 3.37 6.93
N ARG A 208 1.32 4.47 6.16
CA ARG A 208 0.14 5.27 5.78
C ARG A 208 -0.90 4.45 5.02
N LYS A 209 -0.48 3.63 4.05
CA LYS A 209 -1.36 2.72 3.31
C LYS A 209 -2.02 1.69 4.23
N MET A 210 -1.24 1.07 5.10
CA MET A 210 -1.78 0.07 6.05
C MET A 210 -2.79 0.67 7.03
N ARG A 211 -2.61 1.94 7.43
CA ARG A 211 -3.60 2.66 8.27
C ARG A 211 -4.97 2.78 7.63
N MET A 212 -5.04 2.94 6.30
CA MET A 212 -6.31 3.06 5.59
C MET A 212 -7.18 1.82 5.74
N THR A 213 -6.59 0.67 6.04
CA THR A 213 -7.34 -0.58 6.26
C THR A 213 -8.06 -0.62 7.60
N GLY A 214 -7.62 0.17 8.59
CA GLY A 214 -8.12 0.10 9.96
C GLY A 214 -7.69 -1.14 10.76
N LEU A 215 -6.93 -2.07 10.15
CA LEU A 215 -6.53 -3.35 10.76
C LEU A 215 -5.34 -3.22 11.71
N ILE A 216 -4.67 -2.06 11.71
CA ILE A 216 -3.51 -1.80 12.54
C ILE A 216 -3.74 -0.64 13.50
N SER A 217 -3.09 -0.70 14.64
CA SER A 217 -3.06 0.33 15.67
C SER A 217 -1.63 0.78 15.96
N PHE A 218 -1.49 1.94 16.63
CA PHE A 218 -0.17 2.51 16.93
C PHE A 218 0.00 2.66 18.44
N ARG A 219 1.19 2.32 18.92
CA ARG A 219 1.59 2.46 20.31
C ARG A 219 2.91 3.22 20.45
N GLY A 220 3.17 3.70 21.67
CA GLY A 220 4.43 4.38 21.97
C GLY A 220 4.69 5.64 21.13
N GLY A 221 3.66 6.42 20.80
CA GLY A 221 3.80 7.60 19.95
C GLY A 221 4.14 7.27 18.50
N GLY A 222 3.65 6.13 17.98
CA GLY A 222 3.88 5.70 16.60
C GLY A 222 5.14 4.84 16.41
N ARG A 223 5.86 4.52 17.49
CA ARG A 223 7.08 3.71 17.41
C ARG A 223 6.81 2.23 17.16
N PHE A 224 5.63 1.75 17.55
CA PHE A 224 5.21 0.38 17.39
C PHE A 224 3.88 0.31 16.67
N ILE A 225 3.78 -0.67 15.78
CA ILE A 225 2.57 -1.00 15.03
C ILE A 225 2.08 -2.34 15.55
N ASP A 226 0.79 -2.40 15.82
CA ASP A 226 0.13 -3.58 16.35
C ASP A 226 -1.18 -3.85 15.62
N ILE A 227 -1.78 -5.00 15.88
CA ILE A 227 -3.10 -5.36 15.39
C ILE A 227 -4.16 -4.50 16.08
N ASN A 228 -5.16 -4.08 15.33
CA ASN A 228 -6.40 -3.53 15.88
C ASN A 228 -7.35 -4.68 16.25
N HIS A 229 -7.36 -5.08 17.50
CA HIS A 229 -8.16 -6.21 17.98
C HIS A 229 -9.69 -6.00 17.86
N ASN A 230 -10.15 -4.78 17.64
CA ASN A 230 -11.56 -4.54 17.31
C ASN A 230 -11.93 -5.09 15.92
N GLU A 231 -10.95 -5.42 15.09
CA GLU A 231 -11.12 -5.93 13.73
C GLU A 231 -10.66 -7.40 13.60
N ASP A 232 -10.53 -8.15 14.70
CA ASP A 232 -10.01 -9.52 14.70
C ASP A 232 -10.79 -10.46 13.76
N ASP A 233 -12.11 -10.31 13.64
CA ASP A 233 -12.92 -11.12 12.73
C ASP A 233 -12.52 -10.90 11.26
N LYS A 234 -12.32 -9.63 10.87
CA LYS A 234 -11.87 -9.27 9.53
C LYS A 234 -10.44 -9.72 9.27
N ILE A 235 -9.55 -9.56 10.26
CA ILE A 235 -8.16 -10.01 10.18
C ILE A 235 -8.11 -11.52 9.98
N ASN A 236 -8.85 -12.28 10.76
CA ASN A 236 -8.90 -13.74 10.63
C ASN A 236 -9.47 -14.17 9.27
N TYR A 237 -10.52 -13.51 8.80
CA TYR A 237 -11.09 -13.74 7.48
C TYR A 237 -10.05 -13.46 6.38
N ILE A 238 -9.37 -12.33 6.43
CA ILE A 238 -8.35 -11.93 5.46
C ILE A 238 -7.20 -12.94 5.42
N LEU A 239 -6.67 -13.31 6.57
CA LEU A 239 -5.57 -14.29 6.65
C LEU A 239 -5.98 -15.68 6.15
N ALA A 240 -7.24 -16.08 6.35
CA ALA A 240 -7.75 -17.36 5.85
C ALA A 240 -7.95 -17.38 4.33
N ASN A 241 -8.29 -16.25 3.71
CA ASN A 241 -8.74 -16.20 2.31
C ASN A 241 -7.72 -15.60 1.34
N TYR A 242 -6.81 -14.73 1.81
CA TYR A 242 -5.90 -13.97 0.94
C TYR A 242 -4.41 -14.25 1.16
N ALA A 243 -4.03 -15.18 2.04
CA ALA A 243 -2.63 -15.46 2.35
C ALA A 243 -1.84 -16.11 1.21
N THR A 244 -2.49 -16.59 0.15
CA THR A 244 -1.82 -17.29 -0.95
C THR A 244 -1.40 -16.31 -2.04
N TYR A 245 -0.09 -16.14 -2.22
CA TYR A 245 0.46 -15.39 -3.36
C TYR A 245 0.19 -16.14 -4.67
N ARG A 246 -0.24 -15.41 -5.71
CA ARG A 246 -0.53 -15.96 -7.04
C ARG A 246 0.22 -15.19 -8.11
N LYS A 247 0.73 -15.91 -9.13
CA LYS A 247 1.30 -15.27 -10.32
C LYS A 247 0.20 -15.06 -11.36
N TYR A 248 0.06 -13.82 -11.79
CA TYR A 248 -0.87 -13.43 -12.83
C TYR A 248 -0.11 -13.22 -14.14
N THR A 249 -0.70 -13.64 -15.25
CA THR A 249 -0.07 -13.61 -16.58
C THR A 249 -0.38 -12.33 -17.33
N SER A 250 -1.48 -11.65 -17.01
CA SER A 250 -1.90 -10.41 -17.66
C SER A 250 -2.36 -9.36 -16.65
N LYS A 251 -2.41 -8.11 -17.12
CA LYS A 251 -2.94 -6.98 -16.35
C LYS A 251 -4.45 -7.11 -16.14
N GLU A 252 -5.15 -7.63 -17.11
CA GLU A 252 -6.58 -7.86 -17.10
C GLU A 252 -6.93 -8.89 -16.03
N GLU A 253 -6.26 -10.05 -16.03
CA GLU A 253 -6.46 -11.11 -15.04
C GLU A 253 -6.24 -10.61 -13.60
N TYR A 254 -5.16 -9.84 -13.40
CA TYR A 254 -4.89 -9.27 -12.08
C TYR A 254 -5.91 -8.21 -11.71
N PHE A 255 -6.32 -7.37 -12.66
CA PHE A 255 -7.34 -6.36 -12.42
C PHE A 255 -8.70 -6.98 -12.08
N ASP A 256 -9.11 -8.03 -12.78
CA ASP A 256 -10.36 -8.78 -12.49
C ASP A 256 -10.32 -9.32 -11.05
N TYR A 257 -9.21 -9.93 -10.64
CA TYR A 257 -9.03 -10.38 -9.26
C TYR A 257 -9.14 -9.24 -8.24
N MET A 258 -8.50 -8.10 -8.51
CA MET A 258 -8.50 -6.96 -7.61
C MET A 258 -9.87 -6.28 -7.52
N SER A 259 -10.61 -6.24 -8.62
CA SER A 259 -11.87 -5.52 -8.78
C SER A 259 -13.10 -6.24 -8.25
N ASP A 260 -13.02 -7.55 -8.05
CA ASP A 260 -14.12 -8.38 -7.56
C ASP A 260 -14.41 -8.13 -6.08
N ILE A 261 -15.66 -7.80 -5.76
CA ILE A 261 -16.09 -7.51 -4.37
C ILE A 261 -16.30 -8.81 -3.62
N ASP A 262 -15.58 -8.96 -2.50
CA ASP A 262 -15.82 -10.04 -1.55
C ASP A 262 -17.00 -9.69 -0.62
N GLY A 263 -18.17 -10.17 -0.99
CA GLY A 263 -19.38 -9.92 -0.23
C GLY A 263 -19.33 -10.45 1.21
N ALA A 264 -18.54 -11.48 1.49
CA ALA A 264 -18.41 -12.03 2.84
C ALA A 264 -17.55 -11.10 3.71
N LEU A 265 -16.44 -10.56 3.19
CA LEU A 265 -15.65 -9.55 3.90
C LEU A 265 -16.47 -8.28 4.16
N PHE A 266 -17.21 -7.80 3.16
CA PHE A 266 -18.04 -6.60 3.26
C PHE A 266 -19.23 -6.76 4.21
N ALA A 267 -19.69 -8.00 4.44
CA ALA A 267 -20.75 -8.31 5.40
C ALA A 267 -20.28 -8.35 6.87
N LEU A 268 -18.95 -8.40 7.12
CA LEU A 268 -18.43 -8.34 8.49
C LEU A 268 -18.65 -6.93 9.06
N LYS A 269 -19.57 -6.84 10.02
CA LYS A 269 -19.91 -5.55 10.67
C LYS A 269 -18.72 -5.01 11.45
N ALA A 270 -18.56 -3.69 11.42
CA ALA A 270 -17.71 -3.02 12.39
C ALA A 270 -18.25 -3.29 13.80
N VAL A 271 -17.35 -3.53 14.76
CA VAL A 271 -17.76 -3.61 16.16
C VAL A 271 -18.27 -2.23 16.58
N GLU A 272 -19.55 -2.14 16.92
CA GLU A 272 -20.10 -0.90 17.49
C GLU A 272 -19.42 -0.66 18.84
N ILE A 273 -18.59 0.37 18.92
CA ILE A 273 -18.05 0.82 20.20
C ILE A 273 -19.21 1.47 20.94
N PRO A 274 -19.63 0.95 22.12
CA PRO A 274 -20.62 1.61 22.94
C PRO A 274 -20.19 3.04 23.24
N LYS A 275 -21.07 4.01 22.98
CA LYS A 275 -20.83 5.43 23.28
C LYS A 275 -20.74 5.68 24.78
#